data_1c86cb625fc610fceb5198ec4aca20c6
#
_entry.id   1c86cb625fc610fceb5198ec4aca20c6
#
_cell.length_a   1.000
_cell.length_b   1.000
_cell.length_c   1.000
_cell.angle_alpha   90.00
_cell.angle_beta   90.00
_cell.angle_gamma   90.00
#
_symmetry.space_group_name_H-M   'P 1'
#
loop_
_entity.id
_entity.type
_entity.pdbx_description
1 polymer ?
#
loop_
_entity_poly.entity_id
_entity_poly.type
_entity_poly.pdbx_seq_one_letter_code
_entity_poly.pdbx_strand_id
1 'polypeptide(L)'
;MLLRPLFALALACASICFVPVLAGQAKVDAAAPEPQDARAWLMRIHEAANRRNFQGTFVVSGGGSVSSASIAHYCDGGSQYERIESLDGQARHVFRHNDLVQTVWPATRVAMVEQSQLLMSFPGLLQAGNDRIVDFYDLRKEGQERVAGHEADVLVLQPKDTLRYGYRLWADKASGLLLRADVLGEKREALETSAFSEVTIGVRPQPDG
;
A
#
# COMPACT_ATOMS: atom_id res chain seq x y z
N MET A 1 -3.05 -51.58 79.36
CA MET A 1 -3.97 -50.76 80.15
C MET A 1 -3.49 -49.33 80.12
N LEU A 2 -4.06 -48.49 79.24
CA LEU A 2 -4.06 -47.01 79.36
C LEU A 2 -4.72 -46.38 78.17
N LEU A 3 -5.73 -45.65 78.41
CA LEU A 3 -6.67 -45.02 77.51
C LEU A 3 -5.98 -43.89 76.63
N ARG A 4 -6.29 -43.83 75.40
CA ARG A 4 -5.99 -42.70 74.54
C ARG A 4 -7.25 -41.83 74.33
N PRO A 5 -7.20 -40.51 74.43
CA PRO A 5 -8.26 -39.67 73.92
C PRO A 5 -7.93 -39.22 72.45
N LEU A 6 -8.93 -39.33 71.59
CA LEU A 6 -8.99 -38.80 70.28
C LEU A 6 -9.19 -37.26 70.32
N PHE A 7 -8.28 -36.52 69.67
CA PHE A 7 -8.51 -35.11 69.29
C PHE A 7 -9.03 -35.06 67.90
N ALA A 8 -10.26 -34.64 67.75
CA ALA A 8 -10.83 -34.34 66.38
C ALA A 8 -10.44 -32.92 65.97
N LEU A 9 -9.69 -32.81 64.87
CA LEU A 9 -9.34 -31.54 64.24
C LEU A 9 -10.37 -31.24 63.14
N ALA A 10 -11.22 -30.23 63.38
CA ALA A 10 -12.17 -29.76 62.38
C ALA A 10 -11.45 -28.89 61.35
N LEU A 11 -11.41 -29.34 60.06
CA LEU A 11 -10.85 -28.60 58.92
C LEU A 11 -11.97 -27.74 58.34
N ALA A 12 -11.91 -26.42 58.51
CA ALA A 12 -12.82 -25.47 57.91
C ALA A 12 -12.35 -25.22 56.44
N CYS A 13 -13.12 -25.73 55.46
CA CYS A 13 -12.94 -25.40 54.04
C CYS A 13 -13.51 -24.01 53.79
N ALA A 14 -12.65 -23.03 53.65
CA ALA A 14 -12.99 -21.72 53.09
C ALA A 14 -13.10 -21.83 51.55
N SER A 15 -14.33 -21.87 51.04
CA SER A 15 -14.61 -21.80 49.61
C SER A 15 -14.34 -20.38 49.08
N ILE A 16 -13.21 -20.19 48.43
CA ILE A 16 -12.92 -18.95 47.69
C ILE A 16 -13.68 -19.02 46.40
N CYS A 17 -14.77 -18.24 46.29
CA CYS A 17 -15.46 -18.01 45.00
C CYS A 17 -14.56 -17.18 44.07
N PHE A 18 -13.97 -17.84 43.11
CA PHE A 18 -13.27 -17.17 42.00
C PHE A 18 -14.31 -16.64 41.00
N VAL A 19 -14.55 -15.34 41.03
CA VAL A 19 -15.37 -14.67 40.02
C VAL A 19 -14.47 -14.41 38.80
N PRO A 20 -14.73 -15.00 37.61
CA PRO A 20 -13.97 -14.65 36.43
C PRO A 20 -14.36 -13.23 36.02
N VAL A 21 -13.42 -12.30 36.13
CA VAL A 21 -13.53 -10.99 35.51
C VAL A 21 -13.39 -11.22 33.99
N LEU A 22 -14.51 -11.19 33.27
CA LEU A 22 -14.50 -11.04 31.83
C LEU A 22 -13.92 -9.66 31.52
N ALA A 23 -12.62 -9.61 31.26
CA ALA A 23 -12.00 -8.46 30.60
C ALA A 23 -12.53 -8.39 29.18
N GLY A 24 -13.60 -7.62 28.97
CA GLY A 24 -14.05 -7.22 27.65
C GLY A 24 -12.90 -6.47 26.99
N GLN A 25 -12.26 -7.09 25.99
CA GLN A 25 -11.36 -6.40 25.09
C GLN A 25 -12.20 -5.39 24.33
N ALA A 26 -12.18 -4.14 24.77
CA ALA A 26 -12.65 -3.02 23.97
C ALA A 26 -11.81 -3.01 22.69
N LYS A 27 -12.44 -3.33 21.58
CA LYS A 27 -11.89 -3.11 20.25
C LYS A 27 -11.64 -1.61 20.16
N VAL A 28 -10.39 -1.20 20.30
CA VAL A 28 -9.99 0.18 20.05
C VAL A 28 -10.22 0.39 18.57
N ASP A 29 -11.36 0.95 18.19
CA ASP A 29 -11.57 1.48 16.86
C ASP A 29 -10.48 2.55 16.68
N ALA A 30 -9.53 2.27 15.78
CA ALA A 30 -8.52 3.24 15.42
C ALA A 30 -9.26 4.50 14.93
N ALA A 31 -9.14 5.58 15.70
CA ALA A 31 -9.73 6.85 15.33
C ALA A 31 -9.30 7.20 13.90
N ALA A 32 -10.25 7.64 13.07
CA ALA A 32 -9.91 8.13 11.74
C ALA A 32 -8.83 9.23 11.89
N PRO A 33 -7.75 9.19 11.10
CA PRO A 33 -6.73 10.22 11.16
C PRO A 33 -7.38 11.58 10.89
N GLU A 34 -6.91 12.60 11.60
CA GLU A 34 -7.32 13.97 11.34
C GLU A 34 -7.07 14.31 9.86
N PRO A 35 -7.90 15.15 9.22
CA PRO A 35 -7.77 15.48 7.79
C PRO A 35 -6.37 15.99 7.40
N GLN A 36 -5.66 16.62 8.32
CA GLN A 36 -4.28 17.07 8.13
C GLN A 36 -3.28 15.91 8.03
N ASP A 37 -3.45 14.89 8.86
CA ASP A 37 -2.59 13.69 8.83
C ASP A 37 -2.79 12.89 7.55
N ALA A 38 -4.04 12.78 7.11
CA ALA A 38 -4.41 12.10 5.87
C ALA A 38 -3.79 12.78 4.63
N ARG A 39 -3.87 14.11 4.57
CA ARG A 39 -3.26 14.91 3.50
C ARG A 39 -1.75 14.78 3.49
N ALA A 40 -1.11 14.91 4.66
CA ALA A 40 0.34 14.77 4.79
C ALA A 40 0.81 13.39 4.33
N TRP A 41 0.02 12.36 4.61
CA TRP A 41 0.33 10.98 4.21
C TRP A 41 0.27 10.79 2.69
N LEU A 42 -0.77 11.30 2.04
CA LEU A 42 -0.90 11.26 0.58
C LEU A 42 0.19 12.08 -0.12
N MET A 43 0.54 13.26 0.43
CA MET A 43 1.66 14.06 -0.07
C MET A 43 2.98 13.29 0.01
N ARG A 44 3.21 12.56 1.11
CA ARG A 44 4.41 11.73 1.26
C ARG A 44 4.51 10.64 0.19
N ILE A 45 3.39 9.97 -0.13
CA ILE A 45 3.33 8.98 -1.21
C ILE A 45 3.64 9.64 -2.55
N HIS A 46 3.01 10.77 -2.83
CA HIS A 46 3.23 11.52 -4.07
C HIS A 46 4.69 11.99 -4.20
N GLU A 47 5.25 12.53 -3.13
CA GLU A 47 6.66 12.96 -3.13
C GLU A 47 7.61 11.77 -3.33
N ALA A 48 7.34 10.64 -2.69
CA ALA A 48 8.16 9.44 -2.84
C ALA A 48 8.16 8.93 -4.29
N ALA A 49 7.00 8.92 -4.94
CA ALA A 49 6.87 8.52 -6.34
C ALA A 49 7.67 9.41 -7.30
N ASN A 50 7.76 10.70 -6.99
CA ASN A 50 8.43 11.68 -7.84
C ASN A 50 9.92 11.84 -7.55
N ARG A 51 10.40 11.44 -6.35
CA ARG A 51 11.76 11.76 -5.91
C ARG A 51 12.61 10.55 -5.46
N ARG A 52 12.00 9.37 -5.33
CA ARG A 52 12.75 8.17 -4.93
C ARG A 52 13.22 7.40 -6.15
N ASN A 53 14.51 7.04 -6.15
CA ASN A 53 15.02 6.10 -7.12
C ASN A 53 14.58 4.69 -6.70
N PHE A 54 14.01 3.92 -7.60
CA PHE A 54 13.65 2.54 -7.36
C PHE A 54 13.64 1.74 -8.65
N GLN A 55 13.75 0.43 -8.51
CA GLN A 55 13.57 -0.53 -9.61
C GLN A 55 12.93 -1.80 -9.06
N GLY A 56 12.15 -2.47 -9.88
CA GLY A 56 11.47 -3.69 -9.46
C GLY A 56 10.59 -4.30 -10.53
N THR A 57 9.86 -5.32 -10.13
CA THR A 57 8.83 -5.98 -10.95
C THR A 57 7.45 -5.63 -10.37
N PHE A 58 6.60 -5.15 -11.23
CA PHE A 58 5.27 -4.66 -10.92
C PHE A 58 4.22 -5.56 -11.58
N VAL A 59 3.19 -5.94 -10.83
CA VAL A 59 2.12 -6.82 -11.28
C VAL A 59 0.78 -6.12 -11.13
N VAL A 60 -0.03 -6.16 -12.18
CA VAL A 60 -1.43 -5.70 -12.17
C VAL A 60 -2.34 -6.89 -12.37
N SER A 61 -3.34 -7.03 -11.53
CA SER A 61 -4.34 -8.10 -11.57
C SER A 61 -5.73 -7.50 -11.45
N GLY A 62 -6.60 -7.76 -12.42
CA GLY A 62 -7.99 -7.27 -12.41
C GLY A 62 -8.76 -7.78 -13.62
N GLY A 63 -10.10 -7.83 -13.52
CA GLY A 63 -10.95 -8.24 -14.63
C GLY A 63 -10.66 -9.66 -15.20
N GLY A 64 -10.08 -10.55 -14.39
CA GLY A 64 -9.70 -11.91 -14.81
C GLY A 64 -8.37 -11.97 -15.59
N SER A 65 -7.62 -10.89 -15.67
CA SER A 65 -6.29 -10.82 -16.31
C SER A 65 -5.21 -10.48 -15.29
N VAL A 66 -3.98 -10.92 -15.60
CA VAL A 66 -2.76 -10.57 -14.86
C VAL A 66 -1.72 -10.12 -15.87
N SER A 67 -1.03 -9.06 -15.57
CA SER A 67 0.11 -8.56 -16.37
C SER A 67 1.23 -8.13 -15.46
N SER A 68 2.46 -8.22 -15.95
CA SER A 68 3.67 -7.83 -15.22
C SER A 68 4.58 -6.97 -16.09
N ALA A 69 5.32 -6.09 -15.43
CA ALA A 69 6.31 -5.25 -16.07
C ALA A 69 7.49 -5.00 -15.15
N SER A 70 8.69 -4.91 -15.70
CA SER A 70 9.81 -4.31 -14.98
C SER A 70 9.69 -2.79 -15.02
N ILE A 71 10.08 -2.14 -13.94
CA ILE A 71 10.10 -0.68 -13.82
C ILE A 71 11.43 -0.23 -13.21
N ALA A 72 11.99 0.84 -13.76
CA ALA A 72 13.09 1.58 -13.18
C ALA A 72 12.76 3.07 -13.21
N HIS A 73 12.86 3.73 -12.06
CA HIS A 73 12.60 5.16 -11.89
C HIS A 73 13.79 5.83 -11.25
N TYR A 74 14.27 6.90 -11.85
CA TYR A 74 15.42 7.66 -11.40
C TYR A 74 15.14 9.16 -11.42
N CYS A 75 15.61 9.85 -10.41
CA CYS A 75 15.60 11.31 -10.30
C CYS A 75 17.02 11.84 -10.22
N ASP A 76 17.31 12.88 -10.99
CA ASP A 76 18.58 13.60 -10.96
C ASP A 76 18.33 15.11 -11.11
N GLY A 77 18.60 15.87 -10.05
CA GLY A 77 18.59 17.33 -10.05
C GLY A 77 17.31 18.04 -10.48
N GLY A 78 16.20 17.35 -10.61
CA GLY A 78 14.92 17.87 -11.10
C GLY A 78 14.44 17.22 -12.37
N SER A 79 15.24 16.35 -12.99
CA SER A 79 14.84 15.49 -14.10
C SER A 79 14.38 14.13 -13.57
N GLN A 80 13.35 13.59 -14.18
CA GLN A 80 12.79 12.27 -13.90
C GLN A 80 12.94 11.38 -15.12
N TYR A 81 13.41 10.16 -14.91
CA TYR A 81 13.56 9.12 -15.90
C TYR A 81 12.81 7.90 -15.46
N GLU A 82 11.99 7.32 -16.34
CA GLU A 82 11.29 6.08 -16.07
C GLU A 82 11.41 5.16 -17.30
N ARG A 83 11.67 3.88 -17.03
CA ARG A 83 11.65 2.82 -18.03
C ARG A 83 10.75 1.72 -17.53
N ILE A 84 9.77 1.35 -18.35
CA ILE A 84 8.85 0.24 -18.08
C ILE A 84 8.93 -0.73 -19.26
N GLU A 85 9.07 -2.01 -18.97
CA GLU A 85 9.09 -3.09 -19.95
C GLU A 85 8.10 -4.16 -19.59
N SER A 86 7.17 -4.49 -20.51
CA SER A 86 6.26 -5.61 -20.34
C SER A 86 7.03 -6.91 -20.26
N LEU A 87 6.71 -7.75 -19.25
CA LEU A 87 7.32 -9.07 -19.07
C LEU A 87 6.47 -10.19 -19.65
N ASP A 88 5.22 -9.90 -19.99
CA ASP A 88 4.26 -10.82 -20.59
C ASP A 88 3.52 -10.16 -21.76
N GLY A 89 2.82 -10.98 -22.55
CA GLY A 89 2.07 -10.53 -23.71
C GLY A 89 2.95 -9.98 -24.82
N GLN A 90 2.52 -8.89 -25.43
CA GLN A 90 3.30 -8.19 -26.46
C GLN A 90 4.40 -7.35 -25.83
N ALA A 91 5.63 -7.48 -26.33
CA ALA A 91 6.74 -6.64 -25.92
C ALA A 91 6.39 -5.16 -26.11
N ARG A 92 6.44 -4.39 -25.05
CA ARG A 92 6.21 -2.96 -25.01
C ARG A 92 7.24 -2.32 -24.09
N HIS A 93 7.92 -1.30 -24.58
CA HIS A 93 8.85 -0.50 -23.82
C HIS A 93 8.31 0.92 -23.69
N VAL A 94 8.29 1.47 -22.49
CA VAL A 94 7.92 2.86 -22.22
C VAL A 94 9.13 3.54 -21.63
N PHE A 95 9.52 4.65 -22.22
CA PHE A 95 10.57 5.52 -21.74
C PHE A 95 9.98 6.88 -21.42
N ARG A 96 10.27 7.39 -20.24
CA ARG A 96 9.87 8.72 -19.82
C ARG A 96 11.08 9.56 -19.51
N HIS A 97 11.04 10.80 -19.94
CA HIS A 97 11.91 11.87 -19.46
C HIS A 97 11.04 13.09 -19.14
N ASN A 98 10.84 13.36 -17.86
CA ASN A 98 9.89 14.34 -17.35
C ASN A 98 8.47 14.07 -17.88
N ASP A 99 7.87 14.99 -18.62
CA ASP A 99 6.56 14.89 -19.23
C ASP A 99 6.55 14.28 -20.64
N LEU A 100 7.73 14.00 -21.21
CA LEU A 100 7.84 13.33 -22.51
C LEU A 100 7.83 11.82 -22.32
N VAL A 101 6.85 11.15 -22.92
CA VAL A 101 6.69 9.69 -22.89
C VAL A 101 6.83 9.12 -24.29
N GLN A 102 7.70 8.13 -24.42
CA GLN A 102 7.87 7.36 -25.65
C GLN A 102 7.48 5.91 -25.39
N THR A 103 6.49 5.41 -26.12
CA THR A 103 6.08 3.99 -26.09
C THR A 103 6.50 3.32 -27.38
N VAL A 104 7.18 2.18 -27.30
CA VAL A 104 7.68 1.41 -28.43
C VAL A 104 7.09 0.00 -28.39
N TRP A 105 6.57 -0.45 -29.54
CA TRP A 105 6.15 -1.83 -29.78
C TRP A 105 7.08 -2.46 -30.82
N PRO A 106 8.12 -3.22 -30.39
CA PRO A 106 9.14 -3.76 -31.29
C PRO A 106 8.58 -4.68 -32.38
N ALA A 107 7.60 -5.52 -32.02
CA ALA A 107 7.00 -6.48 -32.95
C ALA A 107 6.30 -5.82 -34.14
N THR A 108 5.66 -4.68 -33.93
CA THR A 108 4.95 -3.93 -34.98
C THR A 108 5.79 -2.79 -35.55
N ARG A 109 6.97 -2.53 -35.00
CA ARG A 109 7.85 -1.40 -35.34
C ARG A 109 7.15 -0.04 -35.23
N VAL A 110 6.22 0.06 -34.28
CA VAL A 110 5.50 1.30 -33.97
C VAL A 110 6.13 1.97 -32.76
N ALA A 111 6.28 3.29 -32.83
CA ALA A 111 6.61 4.13 -31.71
C ALA A 111 5.60 5.28 -31.61
N MET A 112 5.18 5.59 -30.40
CA MET A 112 4.31 6.72 -30.08
C MET A 112 5.05 7.65 -29.13
N VAL A 113 4.95 8.94 -29.37
CA VAL A 113 5.50 9.98 -28.48
C VAL A 113 4.37 10.90 -28.05
N GLU A 114 4.24 11.11 -26.77
CA GLU A 114 3.21 11.97 -26.19
C GLU A 114 3.76 12.79 -25.02
N GLN A 115 3.09 13.88 -24.70
CA GLN A 115 3.32 14.61 -23.44
C GLN A 115 2.31 14.14 -22.42
N SER A 116 2.79 13.65 -21.28
CA SER A 116 1.95 13.18 -20.19
C SER A 116 2.59 13.48 -18.84
N GLN A 117 1.86 14.16 -17.99
CA GLN A 117 2.28 14.40 -16.60
C GLN A 117 1.90 13.24 -15.67
N LEU A 118 1.16 12.24 -16.17
CA LEU A 118 0.70 11.12 -15.38
C LEU A 118 1.80 10.06 -15.26
N LEU A 119 2.14 9.68 -14.03
CA LEU A 119 3.02 8.53 -13.77
C LEU A 119 2.26 7.24 -14.09
N MET A 120 2.80 6.42 -14.98
CA MET A 120 2.14 5.20 -15.46
C MET A 120 1.97 4.12 -14.38
N SER A 121 2.75 4.20 -13.31
CA SER A 121 2.80 3.22 -12.21
C SER A 121 1.88 3.55 -11.04
N PHE A 122 1.11 4.65 -11.11
CA PHE A 122 0.30 5.11 -9.99
C PHE A 122 -1.20 5.10 -10.29
N PRO A 123 -2.06 4.79 -9.30
CA PRO A 123 -3.48 5.05 -9.42
C PRO A 123 -3.71 6.52 -9.75
N GLY A 124 -4.50 6.80 -10.79
CA GLY A 124 -4.74 8.17 -11.28
C GLY A 124 -5.24 9.15 -10.22
N LEU A 125 -5.88 8.61 -9.16
CA LEU A 125 -6.30 9.38 -7.99
C LEU A 125 -5.15 10.09 -7.27
N LEU A 126 -3.97 9.47 -7.21
CA LEU A 126 -2.81 10.00 -6.47
C LEU A 126 -1.92 10.90 -7.34
N GLN A 127 -2.11 10.87 -8.66
CA GLN A 127 -1.28 11.62 -9.60
C GLN A 127 -1.62 13.12 -9.64
N ALA A 128 -2.85 13.47 -9.30
CA ALA A 128 -3.34 14.84 -9.47
C ALA A 128 -2.87 15.81 -8.37
N GLY A 129 -2.09 15.39 -7.37
CA GLY A 129 -1.70 16.26 -6.25
C GLY A 129 -2.94 16.90 -5.58
N ASN A 130 -4.05 16.17 -5.54
CA ASN A 130 -5.35 16.75 -5.35
C ASN A 130 -5.55 17.12 -3.89
N ASP A 131 -5.34 18.39 -3.55
CA ASP A 131 -5.62 18.96 -2.24
C ASP A 131 -7.08 18.72 -1.78
N ARG A 132 -7.94 18.37 -2.72
CA ARG A 132 -9.38 18.13 -2.50
C ARG A 132 -9.74 16.65 -2.27
N ILE A 133 -8.78 15.73 -2.22
CA ILE A 133 -9.08 14.30 -2.03
C ILE A 133 -9.87 14.06 -0.73
N VAL A 134 -9.56 14.83 0.32
CA VAL A 134 -10.26 14.78 1.61
C VAL A 134 -11.70 15.26 1.55
N ASP A 135 -12.09 16.02 0.51
CA ASP A 135 -13.47 16.45 0.30
C ASP A 135 -14.36 15.27 -0.13
N PHE A 136 -13.76 14.28 -0.80
CA PHE A 136 -14.46 13.16 -1.43
C PHE A 136 -14.21 11.81 -0.75
N TYR A 137 -13.18 11.71 0.09
CA TYR A 137 -12.80 10.46 0.76
C TYR A 137 -12.59 10.66 2.24
N ASP A 138 -13.05 9.67 3.02
CA ASP A 138 -12.61 9.46 4.38
C ASP A 138 -11.37 8.56 4.36
N LEU A 139 -10.31 8.98 5.04
CA LEU A 139 -9.06 8.25 5.11
C LEU A 139 -8.93 7.57 6.47
N ARG A 140 -8.48 6.31 6.47
CA ARG A 140 -8.19 5.54 7.68
C ARG A 140 -6.87 4.80 7.55
N LYS A 141 -6.09 4.80 8.63
CA LYS A 141 -4.97 3.87 8.76
C LYS A 141 -5.50 2.52 9.28
N GLU A 142 -5.24 1.42 8.56
CA GLU A 142 -5.70 0.07 8.93
C GLU A 142 -4.60 -0.79 9.58
N GLY A 143 -3.39 -0.28 9.74
CA GLY A 143 -2.29 -1.02 10.37
C GLY A 143 -1.03 -1.06 9.53
N GLN A 144 -0.31 -2.17 9.62
CA GLN A 144 0.95 -2.41 8.91
C GLN A 144 0.97 -3.83 8.35
N GLU A 145 1.51 -3.98 7.14
CA GLU A 145 1.69 -5.26 6.46
C GLU A 145 3.04 -5.28 5.74
N ARG A 146 3.43 -6.43 5.20
CA ARG A 146 4.64 -6.54 4.37
C ARG A 146 4.26 -6.70 2.90
N VAL A 147 4.92 -5.93 2.03
CA VAL A 147 4.80 -6.01 0.57
C VAL A 147 6.18 -6.00 -0.04
N ALA A 148 6.47 -6.93 -0.95
CA ALA A 148 7.76 -7.05 -1.63
C ALA A 148 8.98 -7.01 -0.68
N GLY A 149 8.86 -7.60 0.53
CA GLY A 149 9.92 -7.60 1.54
C GLY A 149 10.00 -6.36 2.44
N HIS A 150 9.25 -5.31 2.17
CA HIS A 150 9.24 -4.05 2.91
C HIS A 150 8.07 -3.98 3.91
N GLU A 151 8.28 -3.30 5.04
CA GLU A 151 7.19 -2.94 5.96
C GLU A 151 6.42 -1.75 5.37
N ALA A 152 5.11 -1.89 5.26
CA ALA A 152 4.22 -0.88 4.70
C ALA A 152 3.14 -0.48 5.69
N ASP A 153 2.85 0.81 5.77
CA ASP A 153 1.65 1.34 6.39
C ASP A 153 0.47 1.16 5.43
N VAL A 154 -0.67 0.70 5.96
CA VAL A 154 -1.90 0.47 5.18
C VAL A 154 -2.87 1.62 5.40
N LEU A 155 -3.30 2.25 4.31
CA LEU A 155 -4.26 3.33 4.29
C LEU A 155 -5.47 2.95 3.44
N VAL A 156 -6.67 3.21 3.94
CA VAL A 156 -7.91 3.04 3.19
C VAL A 156 -8.55 4.39 2.93
N LEU A 157 -8.91 4.62 1.67
CA LEU A 157 -9.70 5.74 1.20
C LEU A 157 -11.11 5.23 0.92
N GLN A 158 -12.05 5.62 1.79
CA GLN A 158 -13.46 5.31 1.62
C GLN A 158 -14.16 6.48 0.94
N PRO A 159 -14.81 6.30 -0.24
CA PRO A 159 -15.54 7.38 -0.86
C PRO A 159 -16.73 7.81 0.00
N LYS A 160 -17.01 9.11 0.02
CA LYS A 160 -18.15 9.72 0.71
C LYS A 160 -19.45 9.65 -0.10
N ASP A 161 -19.36 9.20 -1.34
CA ASP A 161 -20.50 9.02 -2.26
C ASP A 161 -20.44 7.65 -2.95
N THR A 162 -21.43 7.35 -3.79
CA THR A 162 -21.55 6.10 -4.54
C THR A 162 -21.00 6.17 -5.96
N LEU A 163 -20.37 7.28 -6.34
CA LEU A 163 -19.89 7.54 -7.70
C LEU A 163 -18.40 7.19 -7.87
N ARG A 164 -17.72 6.84 -6.78
CA ARG A 164 -16.28 6.63 -6.75
C ARG A 164 -15.94 5.28 -6.18
N TYR A 165 -14.84 4.72 -6.68
CA TYR A 165 -14.23 3.54 -6.07
C TYR A 165 -13.51 3.89 -4.78
N GLY A 166 -13.47 2.94 -3.83
CA GLY A 166 -12.56 3.00 -2.69
C GLY A 166 -11.14 2.57 -3.08
N TYR A 167 -10.19 2.83 -2.21
CA TYR A 167 -8.80 2.40 -2.40
C TYR A 167 -8.22 1.87 -1.09
N ARG A 168 -7.35 0.87 -1.20
CA ARG A 168 -6.46 0.45 -0.13
C ARG A 168 -5.03 0.57 -0.64
N LEU A 169 -4.20 1.29 0.10
CA LEU A 169 -2.85 1.66 -0.30
C LEU A 169 -1.85 1.15 0.73
N TRP A 170 -0.75 0.57 0.26
CA TRP A 170 0.38 0.13 1.07
C TRP A 170 1.59 0.96 0.71
N ALA A 171 2.02 1.85 1.59
CA ALA A 171 3.21 2.66 1.39
C ALA A 171 4.35 2.20 2.29
N ASP A 172 5.53 2.07 1.71
CA ASP A 172 6.74 1.74 2.45
C ASP A 172 6.94 2.69 3.63
N LYS A 173 7.10 2.13 4.80
CA LYS A 173 7.19 2.90 6.05
C LYS A 173 8.40 3.82 6.09
N ALA A 174 9.51 3.43 5.49
CA ALA A 174 10.75 4.20 5.49
C ALA A 174 10.75 5.32 4.43
N SER A 175 10.42 4.99 3.18
CA SER A 175 10.52 5.91 2.04
C SER A 175 9.22 6.62 1.67
N GLY A 176 8.06 6.02 1.99
CA GLY A 176 6.74 6.46 1.54
C GLY A 176 6.36 5.95 0.14
N LEU A 177 7.22 5.18 -0.53
CA LEU A 177 6.93 4.64 -1.85
C LEU A 177 5.69 3.73 -1.78
N LEU A 178 4.74 3.92 -2.70
CA LEU A 178 3.59 3.05 -2.82
C LEU A 178 4.03 1.69 -3.35
N LEU A 179 3.80 0.63 -2.56
CA LEU A 179 4.20 -0.73 -2.89
C LEU A 179 3.05 -1.56 -3.45
N ARG A 180 1.82 -1.24 -3.05
CA ARG A 180 0.60 -1.87 -3.53
C ARG A 180 -0.57 -0.90 -3.44
N ALA A 181 -1.49 -1.02 -4.40
CA ALA A 181 -2.79 -0.35 -4.39
C ALA A 181 -3.87 -1.33 -4.85
N ASP A 182 -4.96 -1.40 -4.10
CA ASP A 182 -6.18 -2.08 -4.50
C ASP A 182 -7.25 -1.03 -4.81
N VAL A 183 -7.94 -1.20 -5.93
CA VAL A 183 -9.19 -0.51 -6.24
C VAL A 183 -10.32 -1.33 -5.64
N LEU A 184 -11.15 -0.72 -4.80
CA LEU A 184 -12.20 -1.40 -4.05
C LEU A 184 -13.59 -1.10 -4.65
N GLY A 185 -14.39 -2.15 -4.83
CA GLY A 185 -15.79 -2.05 -5.17
C GLY A 185 -16.66 -1.64 -3.98
N GLU A 186 -17.99 -1.62 -4.21
CA GLU A 186 -18.97 -1.21 -3.21
C GLU A 186 -18.97 -2.11 -1.96
N LYS A 187 -18.71 -3.41 -2.13
CA LYS A 187 -18.61 -4.39 -1.04
C LYS A 187 -17.20 -4.49 -0.47
N ARG A 188 -16.32 -3.55 -0.81
CA ARG A 188 -14.91 -3.51 -0.43
C ARG A 188 -14.08 -4.70 -0.97
N GLU A 189 -14.59 -5.41 -1.98
CA GLU A 189 -13.83 -6.39 -2.75
C GLU A 189 -12.78 -5.67 -3.62
N ALA A 190 -11.61 -6.29 -3.79
CA ALA A 190 -10.61 -5.78 -4.70
C ALA A 190 -11.04 -6.07 -6.15
N LEU A 191 -11.28 -5.02 -6.92
CA LEU A 191 -11.58 -5.09 -8.36
C LEU A 191 -10.30 -5.16 -9.19
N GLU A 192 -9.29 -4.44 -8.75
CA GLU A 192 -7.96 -4.42 -9.33
C GLU A 192 -6.91 -4.32 -8.21
N THR A 193 -5.83 -5.02 -8.36
CA THR A 193 -4.64 -4.94 -7.50
C THR A 193 -3.44 -4.60 -8.37
N SER A 194 -2.70 -3.59 -7.98
CA SER A 194 -1.41 -3.22 -8.54
C SER A 194 -0.36 -3.33 -7.43
N ALA A 195 0.67 -4.16 -7.60
CA ALA A 195 1.65 -4.40 -6.55
C ALA A 195 3.05 -4.69 -7.09
N PHE A 196 4.07 -4.26 -6.38
CA PHE A 196 5.42 -4.79 -6.56
C PHE A 196 5.48 -6.24 -6.06
N SER A 197 5.99 -7.15 -6.88
CA SER A 197 6.42 -8.49 -6.46
C SER A 197 7.82 -8.46 -5.86
N GLU A 198 8.67 -7.56 -6.38
CA GLU A 198 9.99 -7.23 -5.86
C GLU A 198 10.29 -5.76 -6.13
N VAL A 199 11.01 -5.09 -5.23
CA VAL A 199 11.45 -3.71 -5.42
C VAL A 199 12.72 -3.43 -4.61
N THR A 200 13.63 -2.67 -5.22
CA THR A 200 14.80 -2.10 -4.54
C THR A 200 14.66 -0.59 -4.55
N ILE A 201 14.63 0.02 -3.37
CA ILE A 201 14.49 1.46 -3.17
C ILE A 201 15.85 2.08 -2.90
N GLY A 202 16.12 3.27 -3.44
CA GLY A 202 17.38 3.97 -3.25
C GLY A 202 18.51 3.51 -4.18
N VAL A 203 18.15 2.90 -5.31
CA VAL A 203 19.13 2.51 -6.34
C VAL A 203 19.86 3.72 -6.91
N ARG A 204 21.12 3.52 -7.31
CA ARG A 204 21.87 4.55 -8.03
C ARG A 204 21.63 4.40 -9.54
N PRO A 205 21.45 5.50 -10.28
CA PRO A 205 21.41 5.44 -11.73
C PRO A 205 22.66 4.74 -12.27
N GLN A 206 22.49 3.81 -13.18
CA GLN A 206 23.59 3.21 -13.94
C GLN A 206 23.66 3.93 -15.28
N PRO A 207 24.84 4.44 -15.70
CA PRO A 207 24.98 5.23 -16.93
C PRO A 207 24.65 4.46 -18.23
N ASP A 208 24.61 3.12 -18.17
CA ASP A 208 24.41 2.23 -19.33
C ASP A 208 23.07 1.48 -19.30
N GLY A 209 22.08 1.94 -18.55
CA GLY A 209 20.76 1.29 -18.38
C GLY A 209 19.63 1.96 -19.17
#